data_8d182078818e2e77483bf76b6eb4bd3f
#
_entry.id   8d182078818e2e77483bf76b6eb4bd3f
#
_cell.length_a   1.000
_cell.length_b   1.000
_cell.length_c   1.000
_cell.angle_alpha   90.00
_cell.angle_beta   90.00
_cell.angle_gamma   90.00
#
_symmetry.space_group_name_H-M   'P 1'
#
loop_
_entity.id
_entity.type
_entity.pdbx_description
1 polymer ?
#
loop_
_entity_poly.entity_id
_entity_poly.type
_entity_poly.pdbx_seq_one_letter_code
_entity_poly.pdbx_strand_id
1 'polypeptide(L)'
;MASYDYDLITIGAGSGGVRASRIAAGHGAKVAVIEEDRPGGTCVLRGCVPKKLLMFGSLFSAEVEDAIGFGWGDDHADSDDGIAWSHDWGGLITRKNAELDRLSGIYQNLLDNAGVELIAGRGVITGPHSVRVGEREYTAERILIAVGGWPHFPPVEGVADHGISSNEALELSYRPDEIVIFGAGYIAVEFAGIFNGFGSKTHLVYRADLPLRGFDEDLRKGLAEAMEARGIILHPGCTITGAVSYTHLRAHETKPNL
;
A
#
# COMPACT_ATOMS: atom_id res chain seq x y z
N MET A 1 -26.29 -37.77 1.94
CA MET A 1 -25.34 -36.68 2.17
C MET A 1 -25.87 -35.48 1.42
N ALA A 2 -25.81 -34.28 1.99
CA ALA A 2 -26.19 -33.08 1.24
C ALA A 2 -25.19 -32.93 0.07
N SER A 3 -25.69 -32.67 -1.13
CA SER A 3 -24.88 -32.44 -2.31
C SER A 3 -24.63 -30.94 -2.42
N TYR A 4 -23.38 -30.51 -2.28
CA TYR A 4 -22.96 -29.14 -2.47
C TYR A 4 -22.31 -28.96 -3.85
N ASP A 5 -22.29 -27.72 -4.35
CA ASP A 5 -21.59 -27.38 -5.61
C ASP A 5 -20.07 -27.56 -5.49
N TYR A 6 -19.52 -27.27 -4.29
CA TYR A 6 -18.09 -27.33 -3.97
C TYR A 6 -17.84 -27.96 -2.60
N ASP A 7 -16.65 -28.51 -2.41
CA ASP A 7 -16.16 -28.91 -1.08
C ASP A 7 -15.72 -27.68 -0.28
N LEU A 8 -15.15 -26.68 -0.98
CA LEU A 8 -14.68 -25.42 -0.38
C LEU A 8 -15.02 -24.23 -1.28
N ILE A 9 -15.65 -23.22 -0.71
CA ILE A 9 -15.69 -21.87 -1.28
C ILE A 9 -14.80 -20.94 -0.43
N THR A 10 -13.84 -20.26 -1.07
CA THR A 10 -13.02 -19.23 -0.44
C THR A 10 -13.49 -17.86 -0.89
N ILE A 11 -13.72 -16.93 0.03
CA ILE A 11 -14.07 -15.54 -0.26
C ILE A 11 -12.80 -14.70 -0.10
N GLY A 12 -12.29 -14.19 -1.21
CA GLY A 12 -11.07 -13.40 -1.35
C GLY A 12 -9.92 -14.17 -2.01
N ALA A 13 -9.40 -13.65 -3.13
CA ALA A 13 -8.26 -14.19 -3.87
C ALA A 13 -6.94 -13.48 -3.53
N GLY A 14 -6.77 -13.09 -2.27
CA GLY A 14 -5.50 -12.62 -1.72
C GLY A 14 -4.55 -13.77 -1.38
N SER A 15 -3.41 -13.44 -0.73
CA SER A 15 -2.35 -14.41 -0.39
C SER A 15 -2.87 -15.62 0.38
N GLY A 16 -3.76 -15.40 1.35
CA GLY A 16 -4.36 -16.48 2.16
C GLY A 16 -5.32 -17.35 1.35
N GLY A 17 -6.23 -16.70 0.61
CA GLY A 17 -7.27 -17.39 -0.16
C GLY A 17 -6.69 -18.22 -1.31
N VAL A 18 -5.81 -17.65 -2.12
CA VAL A 18 -5.16 -18.37 -3.22
C VAL A 18 -4.35 -19.56 -2.72
N ARG A 19 -3.58 -19.37 -1.64
CA ARG A 19 -2.79 -20.47 -1.07
C ARG A 19 -3.68 -21.61 -0.54
N ALA A 20 -4.69 -21.28 0.28
CA ALA A 20 -5.57 -22.26 0.88
C ALA A 20 -6.35 -23.06 -0.20
N SER A 21 -6.89 -22.35 -1.19
CA SER A 21 -7.68 -22.96 -2.27
C SER A 21 -6.84 -23.91 -3.13
N ARG A 22 -5.64 -23.52 -3.50
CA ARG A 22 -4.71 -24.38 -4.26
C ARG A 22 -4.30 -25.63 -3.50
N ILE A 23 -4.04 -25.50 -2.19
CA ILE A 23 -3.68 -26.63 -1.35
C ILE A 23 -4.87 -27.60 -1.23
N ALA A 24 -6.08 -27.09 -0.98
CA ALA A 24 -7.28 -27.90 -0.90
C ALA A 24 -7.54 -28.66 -2.23
N ALA A 25 -7.46 -27.96 -3.36
CA ALA A 25 -7.61 -28.57 -4.68
C ALA A 25 -6.54 -29.64 -4.95
N GLY A 26 -5.29 -29.40 -4.53
CA GLY A 26 -4.20 -30.37 -4.63
C GLY A 26 -4.43 -31.66 -3.82
N HIS A 27 -5.32 -31.62 -2.83
CA HIS A 27 -5.79 -32.80 -2.09
C HIS A 27 -7.08 -33.39 -2.65
N GLY A 28 -7.54 -32.95 -3.82
CA GLY A 28 -8.69 -33.50 -4.53
C GLY A 28 -10.03 -32.82 -4.21
N ALA A 29 -10.04 -31.72 -3.44
CA ALA A 29 -11.25 -30.96 -3.17
C ALA A 29 -11.70 -30.19 -4.43
N LYS A 30 -13.02 -30.11 -4.67
CA LYS A 30 -13.61 -29.21 -5.64
C LYS A 30 -13.75 -27.83 -5.03
N VAL A 31 -12.97 -26.84 -5.54
CA VAL A 31 -12.80 -25.53 -4.92
C VAL A 31 -13.20 -24.40 -5.85
N ALA A 32 -13.92 -23.41 -5.30
CA ALA A 32 -14.11 -22.11 -5.92
C ALA A 32 -13.52 -20.99 -5.04
N VAL A 33 -13.01 -19.94 -5.69
CA VAL A 33 -12.60 -18.68 -5.06
C VAL A 33 -13.46 -17.56 -5.61
N ILE A 34 -14.00 -16.74 -4.74
CA ILE A 34 -14.80 -15.56 -5.08
C ILE A 34 -13.94 -14.32 -4.83
N GLU A 35 -13.80 -13.47 -5.86
CA GLU A 35 -13.03 -12.23 -5.77
C GLU A 35 -13.79 -11.08 -6.45
N GLU A 36 -13.91 -9.94 -5.76
CA GLU A 36 -14.64 -8.78 -6.26
C GLU A 36 -13.79 -7.84 -7.13
N ASP A 37 -12.48 -7.94 -7.04
CA ASP A 37 -11.53 -7.14 -7.82
C ASP A 37 -10.72 -8.11 -8.73
N ARG A 38 -9.43 -8.19 -8.55
CA ARG A 38 -8.51 -9.07 -9.28
C ARG A 38 -7.67 -9.90 -8.32
N PRO A 39 -7.24 -11.11 -8.70
CA PRO A 39 -6.41 -11.94 -7.83
C PRO A 39 -5.10 -11.28 -7.45
N GLY A 40 -4.65 -11.50 -6.21
CA GLY A 40 -3.41 -10.98 -5.66
C GLY A 40 -3.57 -10.37 -4.26
N GLY A 41 -4.73 -9.73 -4.01
CA GLY A 41 -5.07 -9.14 -2.72
C GLY A 41 -4.12 -8.01 -2.31
N THR A 42 -4.15 -7.64 -1.04
CA THR A 42 -3.40 -6.48 -0.50
C THR A 42 -1.90 -6.56 -0.81
N CYS A 43 -1.26 -7.70 -0.60
CA CYS A 43 0.21 -7.79 -0.78
C CYS A 43 0.64 -7.47 -2.22
N VAL A 44 -0.05 -8.01 -3.21
CA VAL A 44 0.29 -7.81 -4.63
C VAL A 44 -0.16 -6.45 -5.13
N LEU A 45 -1.38 -6.03 -4.79
CA LEU A 45 -2.04 -4.90 -5.44
C LEU A 45 -1.92 -3.57 -4.67
N ARG A 46 -1.91 -3.61 -3.34
CA ARG A 46 -2.08 -2.42 -2.47
C ARG A 46 -1.15 -2.42 -1.26
N GLY A 47 -0.06 -3.20 -1.27
CA GLY A 47 0.82 -3.36 -0.12
C GLY A 47 2.26 -3.68 -0.49
N CYS A 48 2.69 -4.91 -0.20
CA CYS A 48 4.10 -5.32 -0.23
C CYS A 48 4.79 -5.00 -1.57
N VAL A 49 4.18 -5.37 -2.69
CA VAL A 49 4.80 -5.22 -4.01
C VAL A 49 4.85 -3.76 -4.47
N PRO A 50 3.72 -3.04 -4.60
CA PRO A 50 3.78 -1.65 -5.06
C PRO A 50 4.59 -0.76 -4.13
N LYS A 51 4.47 -0.93 -2.81
CA LYS A 51 5.25 -0.19 -1.82
C LYS A 51 6.76 -0.43 -2.03
N LYS A 52 7.17 -1.68 -2.26
CA LYS A 52 8.58 -2.03 -2.44
C LYS A 52 9.15 -1.46 -3.73
N LEU A 53 8.36 -1.45 -4.82
CA LEU A 53 8.76 -0.80 -6.06
C LEU A 53 8.97 0.70 -5.88
N LEU A 54 8.06 1.39 -5.18
CA LEU A 54 8.21 2.81 -4.86
C LEU A 54 9.41 3.05 -3.94
N MET A 55 9.61 2.19 -2.93
CA MET A 55 10.74 2.30 -2.02
C MET A 55 12.07 2.18 -2.77
N PHE A 56 12.23 1.18 -3.62
CA PHE A 56 13.46 1.07 -4.42
C PHE A 56 13.66 2.27 -5.33
N GLY A 57 12.59 2.75 -5.99
CA GLY A 57 12.67 3.95 -6.81
C GLY A 57 13.12 5.19 -6.02
N SER A 58 12.69 5.31 -4.77
CA SER A 58 13.03 6.46 -3.91
C SER A 58 14.48 6.46 -3.41
N LEU A 59 15.19 5.33 -3.47
CA LEU A 59 16.59 5.26 -3.05
C LEU A 59 17.55 5.83 -4.10
N PHE A 60 17.16 5.83 -5.37
CA PHE A 60 18.05 6.26 -6.46
C PHE A 60 18.52 7.72 -6.33
N SER A 61 17.76 8.60 -5.71
CA SER A 61 18.20 9.97 -5.47
C SER A 61 19.47 10.03 -4.63
N ALA A 62 19.52 9.29 -3.53
CA ALA A 62 20.70 9.21 -2.68
C ALA A 62 21.86 8.44 -3.34
N GLU A 63 21.56 7.36 -4.06
CA GLU A 63 22.58 6.58 -4.79
C GLU A 63 23.25 7.40 -5.90
N VAL A 64 22.50 8.30 -6.54
CA VAL A 64 23.08 9.22 -7.53
C VAL A 64 24.01 10.24 -6.89
N GLU A 65 23.64 10.80 -5.72
CA GLU A 65 24.52 11.68 -4.95
C GLU A 65 25.81 10.98 -4.56
N ASP A 66 25.70 9.74 -4.06
CA ASP A 66 26.86 8.91 -3.72
C ASP A 66 27.72 8.59 -4.96
N ALA A 67 27.09 8.29 -6.10
CA ALA A 67 27.77 7.94 -7.34
C ALA A 67 28.74 9.04 -7.82
N ILE A 68 28.39 10.31 -7.62
CA ILE A 68 29.26 11.45 -7.92
C ILE A 68 30.59 11.35 -7.13
N GLY A 69 30.51 10.98 -5.85
CA GLY A 69 31.68 10.77 -5.00
C GLY A 69 32.61 9.63 -5.47
N PHE A 70 32.09 8.70 -6.30
CA PHE A 70 32.85 7.62 -6.92
C PHE A 70 33.26 7.89 -8.37
N GLY A 71 33.12 9.14 -8.84
CA GLY A 71 33.52 9.55 -10.18
C GLY A 71 32.49 9.19 -11.28
N TRP A 72 31.25 8.87 -10.93
CA TRP A 72 30.17 8.74 -11.89
C TRP A 72 29.57 10.13 -12.16
N GLY A 73 29.46 10.51 -13.41
CA GLY A 73 28.95 11.79 -13.84
C GLY A 73 29.85 12.41 -14.88
N ASP A 74 29.39 13.50 -15.52
CA ASP A 74 30.16 14.20 -16.50
C ASP A 74 30.97 15.32 -15.81
N ASP A 75 32.25 15.10 -15.57
CA ASP A 75 33.20 16.10 -15.01
C ASP A 75 33.39 17.33 -15.92
N HIS A 76 32.74 17.33 -17.10
CA HIS A 76 32.86 18.40 -18.10
C HIS A 76 31.62 19.30 -18.21
N ALA A 77 30.60 19.06 -17.38
CA ALA A 77 29.50 20.00 -17.29
C ALA A 77 29.96 21.26 -16.51
N ASP A 78 30.46 22.26 -17.22
CA ASP A 78 30.68 23.63 -16.74
C ASP A 78 29.36 24.31 -16.27
N SER A 79 28.35 23.55 -15.92
CA SER A 79 27.10 24.03 -15.36
C SER A 79 27.09 23.79 -13.87
N ASP A 80 26.86 24.84 -13.11
CA ASP A 80 26.53 24.84 -11.68
C ASP A 80 25.29 23.96 -11.36
N ASP A 81 24.66 23.46 -12.38
CA ASP A 81 23.57 22.48 -12.39
C ASP A 81 24.18 21.08 -12.60
N GLY A 82 24.54 20.40 -11.54
CA GLY A 82 24.95 18.98 -11.58
C GLY A 82 24.03 18.15 -12.48
N ILE A 83 24.33 16.91 -12.75
CA ILE A 83 23.50 16.04 -13.60
C ILE A 83 22.03 16.25 -13.26
N ALA A 84 21.26 16.90 -14.16
CA ALA A 84 19.86 17.19 -13.95
C ALA A 84 19.05 15.87 -14.07
N TRP A 85 19.06 15.10 -13.00
CA TRP A 85 18.23 13.91 -12.91
C TRP A 85 16.79 14.35 -12.64
N SER A 86 15.93 14.20 -13.65
CA SER A 86 14.50 14.42 -13.48
C SER A 86 13.80 13.08 -13.23
N HIS A 87 12.90 13.04 -12.26
CA HIS A 87 12.10 11.86 -11.98
C HIS A 87 10.71 11.96 -12.64
N ASP A 88 10.37 10.99 -13.45
CA ASP A 88 9.04 10.83 -14.06
C ASP A 88 8.13 9.97 -13.17
N TRP A 89 7.42 10.64 -12.25
CA TRP A 89 6.48 9.99 -11.35
C TRP A 89 5.35 9.25 -12.11
N GLY A 90 4.75 9.89 -13.11
CA GLY A 90 3.67 9.29 -13.91
C GLY A 90 4.13 8.02 -14.62
N GLY A 91 5.33 8.05 -15.19
CA GLY A 91 5.95 6.88 -15.79
C GLY A 91 6.26 5.77 -14.79
N LEU A 92 6.68 6.11 -13.55
CA LEU A 92 6.86 5.13 -12.47
C LEU A 92 5.55 4.44 -12.11
N ILE A 93 4.48 5.21 -11.87
CA ILE A 93 3.16 4.67 -11.54
C ILE A 93 2.64 3.77 -12.66
N THR A 94 2.78 4.18 -13.92
CA THR A 94 2.38 3.39 -15.08
C THR A 94 3.12 2.05 -15.13
N ARG A 95 4.45 2.05 -14.98
CA ARG A 95 5.27 0.82 -14.98
C ARG A 95 4.98 -0.06 -13.78
N LYS A 96 4.77 0.52 -12.60
CA LYS A 96 4.32 -0.20 -11.40
C LYS A 96 3.00 -0.90 -11.68
N ASN A 97 2.00 -0.21 -12.22
CA ASN A 97 0.69 -0.81 -12.48
C ASN A 97 0.77 -1.95 -13.49
N ALA A 98 1.55 -1.82 -14.55
CA ALA A 98 1.79 -2.91 -15.51
C ALA A 98 2.41 -4.16 -14.84
N GLU A 99 3.32 -3.98 -13.88
CA GLU A 99 3.88 -5.10 -13.10
C GLU A 99 2.83 -5.73 -12.18
N LEU A 100 1.96 -4.95 -11.54
CA LEU A 100 0.87 -5.49 -10.73
C LEU A 100 -0.14 -6.28 -11.58
N ASP A 101 -0.44 -5.82 -12.79
CA ASP A 101 -1.31 -6.54 -13.73
C ASP A 101 -0.68 -7.88 -14.13
N ARG A 102 0.61 -7.88 -14.44
CA ARG A 102 1.37 -9.11 -14.75
C ARG A 102 1.32 -10.10 -13.58
N LEU A 103 1.53 -9.63 -12.36
CA LEU A 103 1.48 -10.47 -11.15
C LEU A 103 0.08 -10.99 -10.86
N SER A 104 -0.95 -10.18 -11.03
CA SER A 104 -2.35 -10.62 -10.91
C SER A 104 -2.65 -11.75 -11.91
N GLY A 105 -2.19 -11.65 -13.14
CA GLY A 105 -2.27 -12.72 -14.13
C GLY A 105 -1.57 -14.02 -13.69
N ILE A 106 -0.42 -13.92 -13.01
CA ILE A 106 0.25 -15.09 -12.42
C ILE A 106 -0.64 -15.73 -11.33
N TYR A 107 -1.25 -14.92 -10.46
CA TYR A 107 -2.16 -15.44 -9.43
C TYR A 107 -3.38 -16.14 -10.04
N GLN A 108 -3.95 -15.60 -11.12
CA GLN A 108 -5.00 -16.27 -11.90
C GLN A 108 -4.50 -17.63 -12.42
N ASN A 109 -3.37 -17.67 -13.11
CA ASN A 109 -2.79 -18.89 -13.63
C ASN A 109 -2.51 -19.95 -12.54
N LEU A 110 -2.14 -19.49 -11.33
CA LEU A 110 -1.94 -20.39 -10.21
C LEU A 110 -3.25 -21.08 -9.75
N LEU A 111 -4.38 -20.39 -9.82
CA LEU A 111 -5.70 -20.96 -9.54
C LEU A 111 -6.12 -21.91 -10.66
N ASP A 112 -6.01 -21.49 -11.91
CA ASP A 112 -6.39 -22.27 -13.11
C ASP A 112 -5.60 -23.60 -13.16
N ASN A 113 -4.28 -23.54 -12.98
CA ASN A 113 -3.40 -24.72 -12.96
C ASN A 113 -3.72 -25.70 -11.81
N ALA A 114 -4.31 -25.21 -10.74
CA ALA A 114 -4.76 -26.04 -9.63
C ALA A 114 -6.19 -26.57 -9.80
N GLY A 115 -6.90 -26.22 -10.89
CA GLY A 115 -8.29 -26.58 -11.12
C GLY A 115 -9.27 -25.87 -10.19
N VAL A 116 -8.90 -24.71 -9.67
CA VAL A 116 -9.74 -23.87 -8.81
C VAL A 116 -10.56 -22.92 -9.69
N GLU A 117 -11.87 -22.91 -9.54
CA GLU A 117 -12.75 -21.98 -10.25
C GLU A 117 -12.67 -20.58 -9.61
N LEU A 118 -12.37 -19.55 -10.42
CA LEU A 118 -12.45 -18.16 -9.98
C LEU A 118 -13.81 -17.57 -10.38
N ILE A 119 -14.58 -17.13 -9.38
CA ILE A 119 -15.90 -16.50 -9.55
C ILE A 119 -15.72 -15.00 -9.28
N ALA A 120 -15.87 -14.18 -10.33
CA ALA A 120 -15.77 -12.74 -10.21
C ALA A 120 -17.02 -12.15 -9.54
N GLY A 121 -16.81 -11.31 -8.54
CA GLY A 121 -17.84 -10.55 -7.84
C GLY A 121 -17.74 -10.62 -6.33
N ARG A 122 -18.62 -9.87 -5.65
CA ARG A 122 -18.67 -9.79 -4.19
C ARG A 122 -19.43 -10.98 -3.59
N GLY A 123 -18.73 -11.79 -2.80
CA GLY A 123 -19.33 -12.91 -2.07
C GLY A 123 -20.05 -12.45 -0.80
N VAL A 124 -21.32 -12.80 -0.67
CA VAL A 124 -22.14 -12.56 0.51
C VAL A 124 -22.59 -13.87 1.09
N ILE A 125 -22.21 -14.17 2.33
CA ILE A 125 -22.64 -15.38 3.04
C ILE A 125 -24.12 -15.25 3.35
N THR A 126 -24.94 -16.19 2.85
CA THR A 126 -26.40 -16.25 3.04
C THR A 126 -26.83 -17.35 4.00
N GLY A 127 -25.93 -18.29 4.28
CA GLY A 127 -26.17 -19.39 5.21
C GLY A 127 -24.88 -20.12 5.58
N PRO A 128 -24.98 -21.17 6.42
CA PRO A 128 -23.79 -21.92 6.86
C PRO A 128 -23.00 -22.58 5.71
N HIS A 129 -23.68 -22.83 4.60
CA HIS A 129 -23.14 -23.53 3.44
C HIS A 129 -23.41 -22.80 2.11
N SER A 130 -23.85 -21.54 2.15
CA SER A 130 -24.24 -20.79 0.94
C SER A 130 -23.61 -19.41 0.87
N VAL A 131 -23.16 -19.06 -0.34
CA VAL A 131 -22.57 -17.75 -0.70
C VAL A 131 -23.23 -17.26 -1.97
N ARG A 132 -23.71 -16.02 -1.96
CA ARG A 132 -24.31 -15.36 -3.11
C ARG A 132 -23.31 -14.41 -3.75
N VAL A 133 -23.26 -14.45 -5.09
CA VAL A 133 -22.51 -13.50 -5.92
C VAL A 133 -23.48 -12.93 -6.97
N GLY A 134 -23.77 -11.65 -6.85
CA GLY A 134 -24.87 -11.05 -7.64
C GLY A 134 -26.20 -11.73 -7.34
N GLU A 135 -26.84 -12.28 -8.37
CA GLU A 135 -28.10 -13.02 -8.24
C GLU A 135 -27.94 -14.54 -8.07
N ARG A 136 -26.72 -15.04 -8.24
CA ARG A 136 -26.44 -16.48 -8.19
C ARG A 136 -25.98 -16.91 -6.80
N GLU A 137 -26.58 -17.99 -6.30
CA GLU A 137 -26.17 -18.65 -5.07
C GLU A 137 -25.35 -19.91 -5.36
N TYR A 138 -24.28 -20.10 -4.59
CA TYR A 138 -23.37 -21.23 -4.63
C TYR A 138 -23.33 -21.90 -3.28
N THR A 139 -23.19 -23.23 -3.27
CA THR A 139 -23.16 -24.01 -2.03
C THR A 139 -21.85 -24.74 -1.83
N ALA A 140 -21.38 -24.82 -0.58
CA ALA A 140 -20.17 -25.55 -0.23
C ALA A 140 -20.30 -26.29 1.12
N GLU A 141 -19.57 -27.38 1.24
CA GLU A 141 -19.45 -28.04 2.54
C GLU A 141 -18.74 -27.11 3.55
N ARG A 142 -17.75 -26.32 3.07
CA ARG A 142 -17.01 -25.38 3.90
C ARG A 142 -16.87 -24.02 3.19
N ILE A 143 -16.91 -22.96 4.00
CA ILE A 143 -16.67 -21.59 3.53
C ILE A 143 -15.46 -21.04 4.29
N LEU A 144 -14.45 -20.57 3.54
CA LEU A 144 -13.29 -19.89 4.06
C LEU A 144 -13.41 -18.39 3.82
N ILE A 145 -13.39 -17.61 4.89
CA ILE A 145 -13.36 -16.14 4.81
C ILE A 145 -11.89 -15.69 4.78
N ALA A 146 -11.44 -15.16 3.63
CA ALA A 146 -10.08 -14.71 3.40
C ALA A 146 -10.03 -13.29 2.78
N VAL A 147 -10.97 -12.44 3.21
CA VAL A 147 -11.20 -11.08 2.65
C VAL A 147 -10.12 -10.06 3.00
N GLY A 148 -9.18 -10.41 3.89
CA GLY A 148 -8.10 -9.51 4.31
C GLY A 148 -8.58 -8.35 5.19
N GLY A 149 -7.81 -7.25 5.18
CA GLY A 149 -8.10 -6.02 5.91
C GLY A 149 -8.21 -4.83 4.96
N TRP A 150 -8.84 -3.77 5.46
CA TRP A 150 -9.00 -2.51 4.74
C TRP A 150 -8.48 -1.35 5.59
N PRO A 151 -7.87 -0.30 5.00
CA PRO A 151 -7.48 0.90 5.74
C PRO A 151 -8.68 1.53 6.44
N HIS A 152 -8.44 1.99 7.66
CA HIS A 152 -9.46 2.67 8.46
C HIS A 152 -9.07 4.14 8.67
N PHE A 153 -9.98 5.06 8.34
CA PHE A 153 -9.83 6.47 8.66
C PHE A 153 -10.22 6.74 10.12
N PRO A 154 -9.43 7.51 10.87
CA PRO A 154 -9.82 7.91 12.22
C PRO A 154 -11.09 8.76 12.17
N PRO A 155 -11.95 8.70 13.20
CA PRO A 155 -13.18 9.49 13.29
C PRO A 155 -12.88 10.96 13.64
N VAL A 156 -12.16 11.64 12.76
CA VAL A 156 -11.78 13.05 12.86
C VAL A 156 -12.43 13.79 11.72
N GLU A 157 -13.00 14.96 12.01
CA GLU A 157 -13.75 15.76 11.03
C GLU A 157 -12.95 16.01 9.76
N GLY A 158 -13.56 15.77 8.61
CA GLY A 158 -13.00 15.99 7.27
C GLY A 158 -11.89 15.01 6.86
N VAL A 159 -11.40 14.12 7.74
CA VAL A 159 -10.31 13.19 7.37
C VAL A 159 -10.77 12.17 6.35
N ALA A 160 -11.99 11.67 6.45
CA ALA A 160 -12.53 10.74 5.46
C ALA A 160 -12.79 11.39 4.08
N ASP A 161 -13.03 12.72 4.06
CA ASP A 161 -13.35 13.46 2.83
C ASP A 161 -12.10 14.02 2.13
N HIS A 162 -11.06 14.35 2.89
CA HIS A 162 -9.87 15.06 2.40
C HIS A 162 -8.56 14.28 2.57
N GLY A 163 -8.57 13.24 3.40
CA GLY A 163 -7.43 12.36 3.57
C GLY A 163 -7.41 11.24 2.53
N ILE A 164 -6.23 10.67 2.34
CA ILE A 164 -6.03 9.45 1.54
C ILE A 164 -5.45 8.35 2.40
N SER A 165 -5.75 7.11 2.08
CA SER A 165 -5.12 5.96 2.71
C SER A 165 -3.87 5.51 1.93
N SER A 166 -3.21 4.46 2.42
CA SER A 166 -2.12 3.81 1.70
C SER A 166 -2.53 3.30 0.31
N ASN A 167 -3.80 2.97 0.10
CA ASN A 167 -4.29 2.51 -1.20
C ASN A 167 -4.19 3.62 -2.25
N GLU A 168 -4.74 4.79 -1.94
CA GLU A 168 -4.72 5.95 -2.83
C GLU A 168 -3.30 6.52 -2.96
N ALA A 169 -2.50 6.46 -1.88
CA ALA A 169 -1.12 6.93 -1.89
C ALA A 169 -0.24 6.16 -2.89
N LEU A 170 -0.53 4.87 -3.13
CA LEU A 170 0.15 4.05 -4.14
C LEU A 170 -0.27 4.37 -5.58
N GLU A 171 -1.37 5.10 -5.77
CA GLU A 171 -1.98 5.39 -7.07
C GLU A 171 -2.02 6.88 -7.42
N LEU A 172 -1.36 7.72 -6.62
CA LEU A 172 -1.29 9.16 -6.91
C LEU A 172 -0.74 9.40 -8.31
N SER A 173 -1.50 10.15 -9.12
CA SER A 173 -1.12 10.48 -10.51
C SER A 173 0.03 11.48 -10.60
N TYR A 174 0.32 12.19 -9.52
CA TYR A 174 1.42 13.15 -9.39
C TYR A 174 2.10 13.00 -8.03
N ARG A 175 3.37 13.32 -7.95
CA ARG A 175 4.10 13.41 -6.70
C ARG A 175 3.71 14.70 -5.97
N PRO A 176 3.20 14.64 -4.73
CA PRO A 176 2.91 15.86 -3.97
C PRO A 176 4.22 16.57 -3.61
N ASP A 177 4.23 17.90 -3.68
CA ASP A 177 5.41 18.68 -3.23
C ASP A 177 5.56 18.66 -1.71
N GLU A 178 4.43 18.59 -0.99
CA GLU A 178 4.38 18.48 0.47
C GLU A 178 3.34 17.45 0.87
N ILE A 179 3.68 16.61 1.85
CA ILE A 179 2.76 15.57 2.36
C ILE A 179 2.83 15.48 3.87
N VAL A 180 1.67 15.34 4.50
CA VAL A 180 1.52 15.06 5.93
C VAL A 180 1.01 13.63 6.09
N ILE A 181 1.77 12.80 6.81
CA ILE A 181 1.44 11.41 7.09
C ILE A 181 1.06 11.30 8.56
N PHE A 182 -0.16 10.83 8.83
CA PHE A 182 -0.65 10.62 10.18
C PHE A 182 -0.51 9.16 10.62
N GLY A 183 0.28 8.95 11.66
CA GLY A 183 0.63 7.65 12.22
C GLY A 183 2.14 7.44 12.27
N ALA A 184 2.59 6.45 13.04
CA ALA A 184 4.01 6.08 13.12
C ALA A 184 4.19 4.56 13.19
N GLY A 185 3.24 3.81 12.63
CA GLY A 185 3.42 2.38 12.34
C GLY A 185 4.32 2.18 11.11
N TYR A 186 4.67 0.93 10.83
CA TYR A 186 5.60 0.60 9.74
C TYR A 186 5.14 1.14 8.38
N ILE A 187 3.84 1.15 8.07
CA ILE A 187 3.30 1.70 6.82
C ILE A 187 3.60 3.20 6.71
N ALA A 188 3.32 3.97 7.77
CA ALA A 188 3.56 5.41 7.78
C ALA A 188 5.05 5.75 7.64
N VAL A 189 5.93 5.02 8.34
CA VAL A 189 7.39 5.18 8.24
C VAL A 189 7.89 4.89 6.82
N GLU A 190 7.39 3.80 6.20
CA GLU A 190 7.77 3.44 4.83
C GLU A 190 7.32 4.50 3.82
N PHE A 191 6.08 4.99 3.91
CA PHE A 191 5.60 6.06 3.04
C PHE A 191 6.34 7.38 3.26
N ALA A 192 6.69 7.70 4.51
CA ALA A 192 7.51 8.88 4.79
C ALA A 192 8.87 8.80 4.08
N GLY A 193 9.53 7.64 4.15
CA GLY A 193 10.78 7.42 3.42
C GLY A 193 10.62 7.49 1.89
N ILE A 194 9.54 6.91 1.35
CA ILE A 194 9.24 6.92 -0.08
C ILE A 194 9.06 8.35 -0.59
N PHE A 195 8.13 9.11 -0.03
CA PHE A 195 7.84 10.46 -0.50
C PHE A 195 9.02 11.41 -0.30
N ASN A 196 9.72 11.31 0.82
CA ASN A 196 10.95 12.07 1.06
C ASN A 196 12.03 11.75 0.02
N GLY A 197 12.28 10.47 -0.27
CA GLY A 197 13.28 10.05 -1.25
C GLY A 197 12.95 10.49 -2.69
N PHE A 198 11.68 10.70 -3.01
CA PHE A 198 11.28 11.34 -4.27
C PHE A 198 11.26 12.88 -4.22
N GLY A 199 11.69 13.50 -3.10
CA GLY A 199 11.84 14.94 -2.95
C GLY A 199 10.58 15.67 -2.49
N SER A 200 9.59 14.98 -1.92
CA SER A 200 8.46 15.63 -1.25
C SER A 200 8.88 16.14 0.13
N LYS A 201 8.48 17.34 0.50
CA LYS A 201 8.58 17.81 1.88
C LYS A 201 7.64 16.97 2.75
N THR A 202 8.21 16.15 3.64
CA THR A 202 7.47 15.09 4.31
C THR A 202 7.37 15.33 5.81
N HIS A 203 6.14 15.35 6.31
CA HIS A 203 5.82 15.47 7.73
C HIS A 203 5.23 14.16 8.25
N LEU A 204 5.72 13.68 9.40
CA LEU A 204 5.19 12.51 10.09
C LEU A 204 4.62 12.94 11.44
N VAL A 205 3.30 12.87 11.59
CA VAL A 205 2.56 13.32 12.79
C VAL A 205 2.07 12.11 13.58
N TYR A 206 2.42 12.03 14.87
CA TYR A 206 2.05 10.87 15.68
C TYR A 206 1.98 11.18 17.19
N ARG A 207 1.17 10.39 17.92
CA ARG A 207 0.87 10.62 19.33
C ARG A 207 1.95 10.18 20.32
N ALA A 208 2.76 9.21 19.94
CA ALA A 208 3.82 8.67 20.79
C ALA A 208 5.08 9.53 20.71
N ASP A 209 6.03 9.33 21.62
CA ASP A 209 7.32 10.03 21.58
C ASP A 209 8.24 9.51 20.47
N LEU A 210 8.11 8.23 20.11
CA LEU A 210 8.93 7.57 19.08
C LEU A 210 8.05 6.76 18.12
N PRO A 211 8.46 6.62 16.85
CA PRO A 211 7.78 5.76 15.88
C PRO A 211 7.88 4.28 16.27
N LEU A 212 7.20 3.40 15.52
CA LEU A 212 7.26 1.93 15.60
C LEU A 212 7.00 1.38 17.02
N ARG A 213 5.85 1.74 17.62
CA ARG A 213 5.46 1.20 18.93
C ARG A 213 5.52 -0.33 18.94
N GLY A 214 6.19 -0.90 19.94
CA GLY A 214 6.35 -2.35 20.10
C GLY A 214 7.65 -2.92 19.53
N PHE A 215 8.44 -2.10 18.84
CA PHE A 215 9.81 -2.44 18.47
C PHE A 215 10.78 -2.07 19.61
N ASP A 216 12.00 -2.56 19.51
CA ASP A 216 13.10 -2.25 20.42
C ASP A 216 13.35 -0.73 20.46
N GLU A 217 13.61 -0.21 21.68
CA GLU A 217 13.68 1.24 21.90
C GLU A 217 14.88 1.90 21.21
N ASP A 218 16.03 1.20 21.16
CA ASP A 218 17.22 1.74 20.52
C ASP A 218 17.05 1.80 19.01
N LEU A 219 16.38 0.80 18.42
CA LEU A 219 16.01 0.83 17.00
C LEU A 219 15.03 1.98 16.69
N ARG A 220 14.08 2.25 17.57
CA ARG A 220 13.11 3.33 17.39
C ARG A 220 13.77 4.71 17.47
N LYS A 221 14.71 4.90 18.41
CA LYS A 221 15.50 6.14 18.53
C LYS A 221 16.39 6.36 17.31
N GLY A 222 17.18 5.35 16.95
CA GLY A 222 18.06 5.42 15.78
C GLY A 222 17.29 5.65 14.48
N LEU A 223 16.07 5.07 14.34
CA LEU A 223 15.21 5.36 13.20
C LEU A 223 14.73 6.81 13.18
N ALA A 224 14.29 7.36 14.31
CA ALA A 224 13.84 8.75 14.38
C ALA A 224 14.98 9.71 13.99
N GLU A 225 16.16 9.52 14.55
CA GLU A 225 17.37 10.29 14.21
C GLU A 225 17.72 10.19 12.71
N ALA A 226 17.67 8.97 12.14
CA ALA A 226 17.93 8.77 10.72
C ALA A 226 16.88 9.40 9.80
N MET A 227 15.61 9.42 10.21
CA MET A 227 14.55 10.10 9.46
C MET A 227 14.73 11.61 9.46
N GLU A 228 15.05 12.21 10.61
CA GLU A 228 15.34 13.65 10.73
C GLU A 228 16.59 14.03 9.95
N ALA A 229 17.66 13.23 9.99
CA ALA A 229 18.88 13.45 9.22
C ALA A 229 18.64 13.43 7.70
N ARG A 230 17.61 12.73 7.24
CA ARG A 230 17.15 12.74 5.84
C ARG A 230 16.16 13.85 5.50
N GLY A 231 15.85 14.75 6.44
CA GLY A 231 14.94 15.88 6.24
C GLY A 231 13.46 15.56 6.42
N ILE A 232 13.09 14.41 6.97
CA ILE A 232 11.69 14.13 7.34
C ILE A 232 11.39 14.90 8.63
N ILE A 233 10.32 15.67 8.63
CA ILE A 233 9.92 16.49 9.78
C ILE A 233 9.03 15.67 10.71
N LEU A 234 9.53 15.32 11.89
CA LEU A 234 8.80 14.54 12.89
C LEU A 234 8.00 15.46 13.81
N HIS A 235 6.75 15.08 14.08
CA HIS A 235 5.85 15.75 15.02
C HIS A 235 5.38 14.74 16.08
N PRO A 236 6.24 14.41 17.08
CA PRO A 236 5.86 13.53 18.18
C PRO A 236 4.87 14.22 19.13
N GLY A 237 4.09 13.44 19.86
CA GLY A 237 3.12 13.96 20.82
C GLY A 237 1.91 14.67 20.20
N CYS A 238 1.78 14.67 18.86
CA CYS A 238 0.77 15.41 18.13
C CYS A 238 -0.35 14.51 17.63
N THR A 239 -1.55 15.08 17.48
CA THR A 239 -2.69 14.44 16.83
C THR A 239 -3.36 15.42 15.89
N ILE A 240 -4.06 14.88 14.89
CA ILE A 240 -4.90 15.69 14.01
C ILE A 240 -6.25 15.95 14.66
N THR A 241 -6.77 17.16 14.51
CA THR A 241 -8.07 17.58 15.04
C THR A 241 -9.11 17.81 13.94
N GLY A 242 -8.67 17.92 12.70
CA GLY A 242 -9.51 18.07 11.52
C GLY A 242 -8.70 18.10 10.23
N ALA A 243 -9.39 17.88 9.12
CA ALA A 243 -8.87 18.08 7.77
C ALA A 243 -9.86 18.92 6.97
N VAL A 244 -9.35 19.89 6.22
CA VAL A 244 -10.19 20.80 5.41
C VAL A 244 -9.54 21.04 4.06
N SER A 245 -10.33 21.26 3.03
CA SER A 245 -9.85 21.69 1.72
C SER A 245 -9.94 23.21 1.62
N TYR A 246 -8.84 23.86 1.23
CA TYR A 246 -8.83 25.29 0.92
C TYR A 246 -8.83 25.48 -0.60
N THR A 247 -9.83 26.16 -1.10
CA THR A 247 -9.91 26.54 -2.53
C THR A 247 -9.01 27.72 -2.90
N HIS A 248 -8.49 28.46 -1.89
CA HIS A 248 -7.55 29.54 -2.04
C HIS A 248 -6.50 29.48 -0.93
N LEU A 249 -5.25 29.25 -1.28
CA LEU A 249 -4.11 29.50 -0.40
C LEU A 249 -4.02 31.02 -0.16
N ARG A 250 -4.67 31.53 0.88
CA ARG A 250 -4.22 32.79 1.50
C ARG A 250 -3.04 32.43 2.39
N ALA A 251 -1.88 32.94 2.03
CA ALA A 251 -0.77 33.04 2.95
C ALA A 251 -1.20 33.92 4.14
N HIS A 252 -1.73 33.31 5.19
CA HIS A 252 -2.01 33.99 6.45
C HIS A 252 -1.67 33.08 7.63
N GLU A 253 -0.55 33.47 8.23
CA GLU A 253 -0.28 33.44 9.66
C GLU A 253 -0.26 32.06 10.32
N THR A 254 0.93 31.47 10.34
CA THR A 254 1.37 30.68 11.48
C THR A 254 1.36 31.53 12.74
N LYS A 255 0.29 31.48 13.52
CA LYS A 255 0.39 31.76 14.95
C LYS A 255 0.66 30.44 15.64
N PRO A 256 1.77 30.27 16.36
CA PRO A 256 1.92 29.17 17.29
C PRO A 256 0.94 29.45 18.43
N ASN A 257 -0.08 28.63 18.56
CA ASN A 257 -0.83 28.55 19.79
C ASN A 257 -0.03 27.68 20.76
N LEU A 258 0.49 28.36 21.78
CA LEU A 258 0.99 27.79 23.04
C LEU A 258 -0.10 26.98 23.75
#